data_fd233604c637655fc2a1a5faa782f6d4
#
_entry.id   fd233604c637655fc2a1a5faa782f6d4
#
_cell.length_a   1.000
_cell.length_b   1.000
_cell.length_c   1.000
_cell.angle_alpha   90.00
_cell.angle_beta   90.00
_cell.angle_gamma   90.00
#
_symmetry.space_group_name_H-M   'P 1'
#
loop_
_entity.id
_entity.type
_entity.pdbx_description
1 polymer ?
#
loop_
_entity_poly.entity_id
_entity_poly.type
_entity_poly.pdbx_seq_one_letter_code
_entity_poly.pdbx_strand_id
1 'polypeptide(L)'
;RVLDEHHISFDEMYVDAAAYNLVKNPEVFDHILTSNLFGDILSDEAAGLTGSLGLCPSANIGPDYAIFEPIHGSAPNIAGRGIANPIGAILSVKMLLEWAGEQSKAILLDNAVKKTIEKGVMTPDLGGMNSTKEVTRSIISCL
;
A
#
# COMPACT_ATOMS: atom_id res chain seq x y z
N ARG A 1 15.29 -21.60 -7.93
CA ARG A 1 14.83 -22.95 -7.60
C ARG A 1 13.31 -22.98 -7.43
N VAL A 2 12.70 -22.27 -6.45
CA VAL A 2 11.22 -22.28 -6.27
C VAL A 2 10.51 -21.74 -7.50
N LEU A 3 10.95 -20.64 -8.08
CA LEU A 3 10.36 -20.08 -9.29
C LEU A 3 10.48 -21.04 -10.49
N ASP A 4 11.60 -21.74 -10.62
CA ASP A 4 11.83 -22.76 -11.66
C ASP A 4 10.89 -23.94 -11.48
N GLU A 5 10.69 -24.43 -10.24
CA GLU A 5 9.77 -25.52 -9.91
C GLU A 5 8.31 -25.18 -10.28
N HIS A 6 7.95 -23.89 -10.25
CA HIS A 6 6.62 -23.39 -10.63
C HIS A 6 6.53 -22.84 -12.05
N HIS A 7 7.58 -22.96 -12.85
CA HIS A 7 7.64 -22.44 -14.23
C HIS A 7 7.37 -20.96 -14.36
N ILE A 8 7.80 -20.15 -13.36
CA ILE A 8 7.65 -18.70 -13.35
C ILE A 8 8.90 -18.11 -14.00
N SER A 9 8.72 -17.36 -15.08
CA SER A 9 9.81 -16.59 -15.70
C SER A 9 10.17 -15.40 -14.83
N PHE A 10 11.46 -15.13 -14.69
CA PHE A 10 11.96 -13.99 -13.91
C PHE A 10 13.27 -13.46 -14.49
N ASP A 11 13.54 -12.20 -14.23
CA ASP A 11 14.81 -11.55 -14.48
C ASP A 11 15.51 -11.26 -13.15
N GLU A 12 16.84 -11.37 -13.14
CA GLU A 12 17.64 -11.04 -11.96
C GLU A 12 18.23 -9.63 -12.09
N MET A 13 18.17 -8.89 -10.97
CA MET A 13 18.71 -7.53 -10.91
C MET A 13 19.41 -7.30 -9.57
N TYR A 14 20.54 -6.58 -9.59
CA TYR A 14 21.17 -6.10 -8.37
C TYR A 14 20.29 -5.06 -7.69
N VAL A 15 20.32 -5.02 -6.36
CA VAL A 15 19.44 -4.17 -5.56
C VAL A 15 19.63 -2.67 -5.85
N ASP A 16 20.85 -2.23 -6.10
CA ASP A 16 21.15 -0.83 -6.46
C ASP A 16 20.57 -0.47 -7.84
N ALA A 17 20.63 -1.39 -8.80
CA ALA A 17 20.00 -1.24 -10.10
C ALA A 17 18.47 -1.26 -9.99
N ALA A 18 17.90 -2.10 -9.10
CA ALA A 18 16.47 -2.14 -8.83
C ALA A 18 15.98 -0.81 -8.22
N ALA A 19 16.68 -0.28 -7.22
CA ALA A 19 16.39 1.03 -6.63
C ALA A 19 16.42 2.15 -7.68
N TYR A 20 17.45 2.19 -8.52
CA TYR A 20 17.52 3.16 -9.62
C TYR A 20 16.33 3.03 -10.59
N ASN A 21 15.98 1.81 -10.98
CA ASN A 21 14.88 1.57 -11.92
C ASN A 21 13.51 1.83 -11.31
N LEU A 22 13.29 1.60 -10.00
CA LEU A 22 12.06 1.99 -9.32
C LEU A 22 11.76 3.49 -9.49
N VAL A 23 12.80 4.34 -9.41
CA VAL A 23 12.65 5.78 -9.61
C VAL A 23 12.54 6.14 -11.09
N LYS A 24 13.31 5.50 -11.96
CA LYS A 24 13.49 5.90 -13.36
C LYS A 24 12.47 5.30 -14.30
N ASN A 25 12.17 4.03 -14.13
CA ASN A 25 11.33 3.22 -15.00
C ASN A 25 10.49 2.23 -14.16
N PRO A 26 9.61 2.69 -13.23
CA PRO A 26 8.88 1.80 -12.33
C PRO A 26 8.00 0.79 -13.06
N GLU A 27 7.61 1.09 -14.29
CA GLU A 27 6.76 0.26 -15.14
C GLU A 27 7.41 -1.05 -15.61
N VAL A 28 8.73 -1.23 -15.41
CA VAL A 28 9.40 -2.48 -15.74
C VAL A 28 9.18 -3.59 -14.72
N PHE A 29 8.63 -3.22 -13.53
CA PHE A 29 8.40 -4.16 -12.45
C PHE A 29 6.93 -4.56 -12.38
N ASP A 30 6.66 -5.87 -12.48
CA ASP A 30 5.37 -6.45 -12.09
C ASP A 30 5.40 -6.86 -10.62
N HIS A 31 6.39 -7.68 -10.25
CA HIS A 31 6.59 -8.19 -8.90
C HIS A 31 8.07 -8.20 -8.58
N ILE A 32 8.43 -7.81 -7.36
CA ILE A 32 9.81 -7.85 -6.87
C ILE A 32 9.90 -8.90 -5.77
N LEU A 33 10.71 -9.94 -6.01
CA LEU A 33 11.04 -10.95 -5.00
C LEU A 33 12.46 -10.66 -4.49
N THR A 34 12.59 -10.44 -3.20
CA THR A 34 13.87 -10.08 -2.59
C THR A 34 13.95 -10.54 -1.13
N SER A 35 15.14 -10.39 -0.51
CA SER A 35 15.31 -10.61 0.93
C SER A 35 14.62 -9.52 1.74
N ASN A 36 14.31 -9.82 3.01
CA ASN A 36 13.56 -8.91 3.89
C ASN A 36 14.16 -7.50 3.94
N LEU A 37 15.48 -7.39 4.20
CA LEU A 37 16.14 -6.09 4.33
C LEU A 37 16.01 -5.23 3.06
N PHE A 38 16.24 -5.82 1.90
CA PHE A 38 16.11 -5.10 0.64
C PHE A 38 14.65 -4.82 0.29
N GLY A 39 13.75 -5.73 0.64
CA GLY A 39 12.31 -5.53 0.49
C GLY A 39 11.81 -4.34 1.29
N ASP A 40 12.23 -4.20 2.55
CA ASP A 40 11.87 -3.07 3.41
C ASP A 40 12.34 -1.73 2.82
N ILE A 41 13.57 -1.70 2.26
CA ILE A 41 14.11 -0.48 1.65
C ILE A 41 13.39 -0.13 0.34
N LEU A 42 13.25 -1.11 -0.56
CA LEU A 42 12.65 -0.89 -1.87
C LEU A 42 11.14 -0.60 -1.78
N SER A 43 10.43 -1.20 -0.82
CA SER A 43 9.01 -0.91 -0.61
C SER A 43 8.77 0.50 -0.10
N ASP A 44 9.62 1.01 0.80
CA ASP A 44 9.52 2.40 1.28
C ASP A 44 9.88 3.40 0.17
N GLU A 45 10.86 3.09 -0.69
CA GLU A 45 11.18 3.88 -1.86
C GLU A 45 10.00 3.92 -2.84
N ALA A 46 9.41 2.76 -3.15
CA ALA A 46 8.22 2.67 -4.00
C ALA A 46 7.03 3.43 -3.40
N ALA A 47 6.81 3.34 -2.08
CA ALA A 47 5.79 4.11 -1.38
C ALA A 47 6.03 5.62 -1.48
N GLY A 48 7.29 6.06 -1.40
CA GLY A 48 7.68 7.46 -1.65
C GLY A 48 7.28 7.95 -3.05
N LEU A 49 7.40 7.10 -4.06
CA LEU A 49 7.00 7.41 -5.44
C LEU A 49 5.47 7.53 -5.60
N THR A 50 4.69 6.80 -4.80
CA THR A 50 3.22 6.92 -4.82
C THR A 50 2.71 8.15 -4.09
N GLY A 51 3.56 8.83 -3.34
CA GLY A 51 3.29 10.10 -2.66
C GLY A 51 3.26 10.01 -1.13
N SER A 52 2.94 8.88 -0.52
CA SER A 52 2.92 8.73 0.94
C SER A 52 2.95 7.27 1.39
N LEU A 53 3.75 7.00 2.43
CA LEU A 53 3.68 5.74 3.20
C LEU A 53 2.28 5.45 3.76
N GLY A 54 1.51 6.52 4.05
CA GLY A 54 0.14 6.42 4.55
C GLY A 54 -0.88 5.87 3.55
N LEU A 55 -0.48 5.67 2.28
CA LEU A 55 -1.30 5.02 1.25
C LEU A 55 -1.10 3.51 1.16
N CYS A 56 0.00 2.99 1.69
CA CYS A 56 0.46 1.66 1.35
C CYS A 56 -0.04 0.60 2.34
N PRO A 57 -0.81 -0.39 1.86
CA PRO A 57 -1.19 -1.58 2.62
C PRO A 57 -0.07 -2.62 2.60
N SER A 58 -0.11 -3.55 3.53
CA SER A 58 0.75 -4.73 3.57
C SER A 58 -0.01 -5.95 4.05
N ALA A 59 0.51 -7.13 3.72
CA ALA A 59 -0.01 -8.40 4.19
C ALA A 59 1.10 -9.44 4.34
N ASN A 60 1.01 -10.22 5.42
CA ASN A 60 1.77 -11.44 5.62
C ASN A 60 0.79 -12.62 5.47
N ILE A 61 0.89 -13.36 4.37
CA ILE A 61 -0.06 -14.40 4.01
C ILE A 61 0.63 -15.77 4.12
N GLY A 62 0.11 -16.61 4.99
CA GLY A 62 0.48 -18.02 5.14
C GLY A 62 -0.63 -18.94 4.61
N PRO A 63 -0.42 -20.27 4.69
CA PRO A 63 -1.38 -21.24 4.18
C PRO A 63 -2.73 -21.21 4.94
N ASP A 64 -2.70 -20.97 6.26
CA ASP A 64 -3.89 -21.06 7.13
C ASP A 64 -4.28 -19.72 7.75
N TYR A 65 -3.35 -18.77 7.84
CA TYR A 65 -3.54 -17.48 8.52
C TYR A 65 -2.93 -16.35 7.72
N ALA A 66 -3.49 -15.16 7.87
CA ALA A 66 -2.94 -13.95 7.30
C ALA A 66 -3.05 -12.78 8.27
N ILE A 67 -2.09 -11.84 8.19
CA ILE A 67 -2.09 -10.58 8.92
C ILE A 67 -2.08 -9.46 7.89
N PHE A 68 -2.94 -8.47 8.09
CA PHE A 68 -3.07 -7.31 7.20
C PHE A 68 -2.84 -6.04 8.02
N GLU A 69 -1.89 -5.24 7.61
CA GLU A 69 -1.50 -4.02 8.31
C GLU A 69 -1.00 -2.96 7.32
N PRO A 70 -1.05 -1.67 7.66
CA PRO A 70 -0.38 -0.67 6.83
C PRO A 70 1.14 -0.82 6.94
N ILE A 71 1.88 -0.48 5.89
CA ILE A 71 3.34 -0.57 5.85
C ILE A 71 4.02 0.39 6.86
N HIS A 72 3.39 1.53 7.16
CA HIS A 72 3.96 2.58 8.01
C HIS A 72 4.02 2.20 9.49
N GLY A 73 5.02 2.72 10.22
CA GLY A 73 5.17 2.59 11.65
C GLY A 73 4.28 3.55 12.46
N SER A 74 4.66 3.80 13.72
CA SER A 74 3.88 4.56 14.71
C SER A 74 3.82 6.07 14.52
N ALA A 75 4.70 6.66 13.68
CA ALA A 75 4.78 8.08 13.35
C ALA A 75 4.63 9.01 14.59
N PRO A 76 5.53 8.92 15.58
CA PRO A 76 5.37 9.61 16.87
C PRO A 76 5.25 11.13 16.72
N ASN A 77 5.82 11.71 15.67
CA ASN A 77 5.80 13.14 15.40
C ASN A 77 4.40 13.70 15.09
N ILE A 78 3.46 12.85 14.66
CA ILE A 78 2.09 13.24 14.34
C ILE A 78 1.05 12.57 15.24
N ALA A 79 1.49 11.77 16.20
CA ALA A 79 0.60 11.08 17.15
C ALA A 79 -0.29 12.09 17.90
N GLY A 80 -1.58 11.80 18.01
CA GLY A 80 -2.57 12.66 18.65
C GLY A 80 -3.03 13.88 17.86
N ARG A 81 -2.39 14.22 16.74
CA ARG A 81 -2.73 15.40 15.93
C ARG A 81 -3.94 15.20 15.02
N GLY A 82 -4.41 13.96 14.83
CA GLY A 82 -5.56 13.63 13.98
C GLY A 82 -5.34 13.89 12.49
N ILE A 83 -4.09 13.86 12.02
CA ILE A 83 -3.69 14.13 10.63
C ILE A 83 -3.08 12.94 9.91
N ALA A 84 -2.96 11.79 10.57
CA ALA A 84 -2.45 10.58 9.95
C ALA A 84 -3.39 10.13 8.82
N ASN A 85 -2.82 9.70 7.70
CA ASN A 85 -3.58 9.19 6.56
C ASN A 85 -4.18 7.81 6.90
N PRO A 86 -5.51 7.63 6.83
CA PRO A 86 -6.15 6.35 7.16
C PRO A 86 -6.17 5.36 5.98
N ILE A 87 -5.78 5.79 4.79
CA ILE A 87 -6.00 5.03 3.55
C ILE A 87 -5.20 3.73 3.55
N GLY A 88 -3.95 3.71 4.00
CA GLY A 88 -3.15 2.48 4.10
C GLY A 88 -3.83 1.40 4.93
N ALA A 89 -4.36 1.76 6.12
CA ALA A 89 -5.11 0.83 6.95
C ALA A 89 -6.41 0.35 6.29
N ILE A 90 -7.12 1.24 5.58
CA ILE A 90 -8.35 0.92 4.85
C ILE A 90 -8.05 -0.02 3.68
N LEU A 91 -6.97 0.21 2.95
CA LEU A 91 -6.55 -0.67 1.85
C LEU A 91 -6.02 -2.02 2.36
N SER A 92 -5.48 -2.09 3.58
CA SER A 92 -5.17 -3.37 4.22
C SER A 92 -6.44 -4.19 4.50
N VAL A 93 -7.55 -3.52 4.87
CA VAL A 93 -8.87 -4.18 4.96
C VAL A 93 -9.36 -4.64 3.58
N LYS A 94 -9.09 -3.87 2.50
CA LYS A 94 -9.38 -4.32 1.13
C LYS A 94 -8.65 -5.63 0.81
N MET A 95 -7.35 -5.73 1.12
CA MET A 95 -6.57 -6.97 0.93
C MET A 95 -7.13 -8.14 1.75
N LEU A 96 -7.57 -7.88 2.99
CA LEU A 96 -8.25 -8.88 3.82
C LEU A 96 -9.55 -9.37 3.15
N LEU A 97 -10.36 -8.48 2.60
CA LEU A 97 -11.60 -8.84 1.89
C LEU A 97 -11.30 -9.70 0.65
N GLU A 98 -10.26 -9.37 -0.11
CA GLU A 98 -9.81 -10.15 -1.26
C GLU A 98 -9.38 -11.57 -0.84
N TRP A 99 -8.56 -11.67 0.21
CA TRP A 99 -8.12 -12.95 0.76
C TRP A 99 -9.28 -13.81 1.30
N ALA A 100 -10.29 -13.17 1.90
CA ALA A 100 -11.51 -13.83 2.39
C ALA A 100 -12.52 -14.19 1.29
N GLY A 101 -12.21 -13.92 0.01
CA GLY A 101 -13.10 -14.19 -1.13
C GLY A 101 -14.22 -13.19 -1.33
N GLU A 102 -14.21 -12.06 -0.60
CA GLU A 102 -15.23 -11.00 -0.64
C GLU A 102 -14.90 -9.93 -1.71
N GLN A 103 -14.64 -10.37 -2.94
CA GLN A 103 -14.14 -9.54 -4.03
C GLN A 103 -15.02 -8.32 -4.33
N SER A 104 -16.34 -8.49 -4.30
CA SER A 104 -17.27 -7.39 -4.56
C SER A 104 -17.16 -6.26 -3.52
N LYS A 105 -16.95 -6.62 -2.24
CA LYS A 105 -16.76 -5.65 -1.16
C LYS A 105 -15.40 -4.96 -1.25
N ALA A 106 -14.37 -5.69 -1.65
CA ALA A 106 -13.04 -5.13 -1.89
C ALA A 106 -13.07 -4.07 -2.99
N ILE A 107 -13.75 -4.34 -4.11
CA ILE A 107 -13.95 -3.39 -5.22
C ILE A 107 -14.72 -2.15 -4.77
N LEU A 108 -15.79 -2.31 -3.98
CA LEU A 108 -16.55 -1.18 -3.44
C LEU A 108 -15.67 -0.28 -2.58
N LEU A 109 -14.85 -0.87 -1.70
CA LEU A 109 -13.94 -0.13 -0.84
C LEU A 109 -12.87 0.61 -1.64
N ASP A 110 -12.27 -0.04 -2.62
CA ASP A 110 -11.27 0.58 -3.52
C ASP A 110 -11.87 1.79 -4.27
N ASN A 111 -13.06 1.63 -4.82
CA ASN A 111 -13.76 2.71 -5.50
C ASN A 111 -14.13 3.87 -4.56
N ALA A 112 -14.48 3.59 -3.31
CA ALA A 112 -14.78 4.63 -2.31
C ALA A 112 -13.53 5.45 -1.96
N VAL A 113 -12.37 4.80 -1.84
CA VAL A 113 -11.07 5.47 -1.65
C VAL A 113 -10.76 6.38 -2.84
N LYS A 114 -10.83 5.84 -4.07
CA LYS A 114 -10.57 6.61 -5.30
C LYS A 114 -11.46 7.85 -5.42
N LYS A 115 -12.78 7.69 -5.24
CA LYS A 115 -13.74 8.81 -5.25
C LYS A 115 -13.44 9.86 -4.18
N THR A 116 -12.95 9.46 -3.00
CA THR A 116 -12.57 10.39 -1.94
C THR A 116 -11.37 11.24 -2.33
N ILE A 117 -10.35 10.64 -2.94
CA ILE A 117 -9.17 11.34 -3.45
C ILE A 117 -9.56 12.28 -4.60
N GLU A 118 -10.38 11.81 -5.54
CA GLU A 118 -10.89 12.62 -6.66
C GLU A 118 -11.68 13.86 -6.21
N LYS A 119 -12.37 13.76 -5.07
CA LYS A 119 -13.05 14.92 -4.42
C LYS A 119 -12.08 15.89 -3.73
N GLY A 120 -10.78 15.61 -3.72
CA GLY A 120 -9.76 16.40 -3.03
C GLY A 120 -9.80 16.28 -1.50
N VAL A 121 -10.49 15.26 -0.94
CA VAL A 121 -10.54 15.03 0.51
C VAL A 121 -9.34 14.19 0.91
N MET A 122 -8.24 14.87 1.28
CA MET A 122 -6.93 14.27 1.52
C MET A 122 -6.29 14.83 2.78
N THR A 123 -5.45 14.02 3.41
CA THR A 123 -4.61 14.39 4.55
C THR A 123 -3.38 15.21 4.11
N PRO A 124 -2.67 15.89 5.04
CA PRO A 124 -1.52 16.76 4.71
C PRO A 124 -0.35 16.07 3.98
N ASP A 125 -0.13 14.79 4.22
CA ASP A 125 0.89 14.00 3.51
C ASP A 125 0.66 13.89 2.00
N LEU A 126 -0.60 14.03 1.56
CA LEU A 126 -1.00 14.11 0.15
C LEU A 126 -1.27 15.54 -0.32
N GLY A 127 -0.83 16.54 0.44
CA GLY A 127 -1.06 17.94 0.12
C GLY A 127 -2.47 18.46 0.44
N GLY A 128 -3.30 17.67 1.12
CA GLY A 128 -4.62 18.07 1.57
C GLY A 128 -4.60 18.79 2.91
N MET A 129 -5.79 19.16 3.39
CA MET A 129 -5.97 19.86 4.68
C MET A 129 -6.93 19.10 5.61
N ASN A 130 -7.40 17.93 5.21
CA ASN A 130 -8.40 17.17 5.94
C ASN A 130 -7.75 16.33 7.05
N SER A 131 -8.51 16.17 8.14
CA SER A 131 -8.14 15.28 9.23
C SER A 131 -8.35 13.80 8.86
N THR A 132 -7.71 12.90 9.61
CA THR A 132 -7.95 11.46 9.55
C THR A 132 -9.45 11.10 9.57
N LYS A 133 -10.21 11.78 10.46
CA LYS A 133 -11.65 11.54 10.61
C LYS A 133 -12.46 12.00 9.41
N GLU A 134 -12.11 13.13 8.80
CA GLU A 134 -12.82 13.65 7.62
C GLU A 134 -12.60 12.76 6.41
N VAL A 135 -11.36 12.33 6.17
CA VAL A 135 -11.06 11.36 5.09
C VAL A 135 -11.82 10.06 5.31
N THR A 136 -11.78 9.50 6.52
CA THR A 136 -12.53 8.26 6.85
C THR A 136 -14.02 8.42 6.61
N ARG A 137 -14.63 9.54 7.05
CA ARG A 137 -16.07 9.80 6.82
C ARG A 137 -16.41 9.94 5.34
N SER A 138 -15.53 10.59 4.56
CA SER A 138 -15.71 10.71 3.11
C SER A 138 -15.71 9.35 2.44
N ILE A 139 -14.78 8.45 2.81
CA ILE A 139 -14.73 7.09 2.29
C ILE A 139 -16.02 6.33 2.63
N ILE A 140 -16.48 6.39 3.89
CA ILE A 140 -17.73 5.75 4.31
C ILE A 140 -18.93 6.29 3.51
N SER A 141 -18.96 7.58 3.22
CA SER A 141 -20.05 8.18 2.42
C SER A 141 -20.03 7.81 0.94
N CYS A 142 -18.95 7.20 0.47
CA CYS A 142 -18.78 6.75 -0.91
C CYS A 142 -19.02 5.23 -1.10
N LEU A 143 -19.19 4.48 0.01
CA LEU A 143 -19.58 3.07 0.02
C LEU A 143 -21.06 2.92 -0.33
#